data_0efb14516c1b15ae5744ebaa405277ee
#
_entry.id   0efb14516c1b15ae5744ebaa405277ee
#
_cell.length_a   1.000
_cell.length_b   1.000
_cell.length_c   1.000
_cell.angle_alpha   90.00
_cell.angle_beta   90.00
_cell.angle_gamma   90.00
#
_symmetry.space_group_name_H-M   'P 1'
#
loop_
_entity.id
_entity.type
_entity.pdbx_description
1 polymer ?
#
loop_
_entity_poly.entity_id
_entity_poly.type
_entity_poly.pdbx_seq_one_letter_code
_entity_poly.pdbx_strand_id
1 'polypeptide(L)'
;MADYSLWGGSAGARMAAWLGSLGTEYFGEQSYPRPAAVIMQYTGLGEVYGNEPPTYNCVGTNDGIASFKTMERRINAIKAKVTDAQIEVFRGLGHGFGLGQGTVAEGWIDNAIKFWEKQNK
;
A
#
# COMPACT_ATOMS: atom_id res chain seq x y z
N MET A 1 1.53 17.53 5.81
CA MET A 1 1.84 16.25 5.15
C MET A 1 2.84 16.50 4.03
N ALA A 2 3.83 15.65 3.90
CA ALA A 2 4.85 15.81 2.88
C ALA A 2 4.34 15.43 1.49
N ASP A 3 5.03 15.91 0.46
CA ASP A 3 4.67 15.67 -0.93
C ASP A 3 5.43 14.48 -1.51
N TYR A 4 5.55 13.40 -0.74
CA TYR A 4 6.21 12.18 -1.23
C TYR A 4 5.36 10.96 -0.90
N SER A 5 5.68 9.83 -1.55
CA SER A 5 5.02 8.55 -1.28
C SER A 5 6.07 7.46 -1.10
N LEU A 6 5.68 6.41 -0.37
CA LEU A 6 6.51 5.23 -0.15
C LEU A 6 5.93 4.08 -0.95
N TRP A 7 6.76 3.38 -1.71
CA TRP A 7 6.35 2.29 -2.59
C TRP A 7 7.07 1.01 -2.24
N GLY A 8 6.39 -0.11 -2.31
CA GLY A 8 7.03 -1.39 -2.09
C GLY A 8 6.17 -2.56 -2.52
N GLY A 9 6.82 -3.65 -2.88
CA GLY A 9 6.17 -4.92 -3.22
C GLY A 9 6.60 -6.02 -2.26
N SER A 10 5.67 -6.89 -1.87
CA SER A 10 5.94 -8.03 -1.00
C SER A 10 6.58 -7.60 0.33
N ALA A 11 7.80 -8.06 0.64
CA ALA A 11 8.53 -7.64 1.85
C ALA A 11 8.78 -6.14 1.87
N GLY A 12 9.05 -5.53 0.70
CA GLY A 12 9.21 -4.10 0.56
C GLY A 12 7.94 -3.33 0.88
N ALA A 13 6.77 -3.89 0.55
CA ALA A 13 5.50 -3.29 0.89
C ALA A 13 5.30 -3.22 2.40
N ARG A 14 5.68 -4.29 3.11
CA ARG A 14 5.64 -4.32 4.57
C ARG A 14 6.53 -3.25 5.17
N MET A 15 7.74 -3.11 4.66
CA MET A 15 8.67 -2.07 5.10
C MET A 15 8.13 -0.66 4.85
N ALA A 16 7.54 -0.44 3.66
CA ALA A 16 6.94 0.86 3.34
C ALA A 16 5.79 1.19 4.29
N ALA A 17 4.95 0.20 4.61
CA ALA A 17 3.84 0.38 5.54
C ALA A 17 4.33 0.71 6.95
N TRP A 18 5.33 -0.01 7.41
CA TRP A 18 5.91 0.24 8.75
C TRP A 18 6.52 1.63 8.82
N LEU A 19 7.31 2.01 7.83
CA LEU A 19 7.94 3.32 7.80
C LEU A 19 6.89 4.45 7.78
N GLY A 20 5.83 4.26 6.99
CA GLY A 20 4.74 5.23 6.92
C GLY A 20 3.96 5.38 8.21
N SER A 21 3.72 4.27 8.91
CA SER A 21 2.90 4.26 10.14
C SER A 21 3.72 4.63 11.37
N LEU A 22 4.94 4.09 11.49
CA LEU A 22 5.76 4.24 12.68
C LEU A 22 6.71 5.43 12.60
N GLY A 23 7.01 5.91 11.39
CA GLY A 23 7.90 7.05 11.18
C GLY A 23 9.37 6.68 11.24
N THR A 24 10.21 7.58 10.78
CA THR A 24 11.65 7.35 10.72
C THR A 24 12.30 7.27 12.10
N GLU A 25 11.77 7.99 13.08
CA GLU A 25 12.28 7.98 14.46
C GLU A 25 12.24 6.59 15.08
N TYR A 26 11.21 5.81 14.77
CA TYR A 26 11.07 4.46 15.30
C TYR A 26 12.26 3.59 14.91
N PHE A 27 12.85 3.84 13.74
CA PHE A 27 13.99 3.07 13.23
C PHE A 27 15.34 3.70 13.58
N GLY A 28 15.37 4.67 14.52
CA GLY A 28 16.60 5.29 14.99
C GLY A 28 17.12 6.41 14.11
N GLU A 29 16.30 6.88 13.18
CA GLU A 29 16.67 7.94 12.27
C GLU A 29 16.11 9.29 12.72
N GLN A 30 16.57 10.35 12.07
CA GLN A 30 16.02 11.68 12.25
C GLN A 30 14.53 11.69 11.87
N SER A 31 13.74 12.53 12.55
CA SER A 31 12.34 12.66 12.23
C SER A 31 12.16 13.41 10.90
N TYR A 32 11.39 12.80 10.01
CA TYR A 32 11.02 13.39 8.72
C TYR A 32 9.51 13.50 8.62
N PRO A 33 8.98 14.42 7.80
CA PRO A 33 7.53 14.51 7.59
C PRO A 33 6.95 13.20 7.10
N ARG A 34 5.71 12.94 7.47
CA ARG A 34 5.03 11.71 7.06
C ARG A 34 4.74 11.73 5.56
N PRO A 35 4.73 10.58 4.89
CA PRO A 35 4.41 10.54 3.46
C PRO A 35 2.95 10.91 3.19
N ALA A 36 2.69 11.42 1.99
CA ALA A 36 1.33 11.68 1.54
C ALA A 36 0.57 10.39 1.26
N ALA A 37 1.28 9.32 0.89
CA ALA A 37 0.66 8.02 0.60
C ALA A 37 1.66 6.89 0.72
N VAL A 38 1.15 5.69 0.99
CA VAL A 38 1.91 4.44 0.91
C VAL A 38 1.28 3.59 -0.18
N ILE A 39 2.08 3.14 -1.13
CA ILE A 39 1.66 2.34 -2.27
C ILE A 39 2.24 0.93 -2.10
N MET A 40 1.39 -0.06 -2.01
CA MET A 40 1.79 -1.42 -1.65
C MET A 40 1.32 -2.45 -2.66
N GLN A 41 2.18 -3.40 -2.96
CA GLN A 41 1.83 -4.58 -3.76
C GLN A 41 1.93 -5.83 -2.92
N TYR A 42 0.95 -6.71 -3.07
CA TYR A 42 0.94 -8.12 -2.61
C TYR A 42 1.74 -8.41 -1.33
N THR A 43 1.23 -7.96 -0.21
CA THR A 43 1.83 -8.25 1.10
C THR A 43 0.83 -8.94 2.04
N GLY A 44 1.34 -9.83 2.89
CA GLY A 44 0.52 -10.47 3.91
C GLY A 44 0.35 -9.66 5.19
N LEU A 45 0.78 -8.38 5.20
CA LEU A 45 0.66 -7.53 6.36
C LEU A 45 -0.80 -7.26 6.70
N GLY A 46 -1.23 -7.67 7.89
CA GLY A 46 -2.60 -7.44 8.36
C GLY A 46 -2.70 -6.46 9.51
N GLU A 47 -1.57 -6.03 10.06
CA GLU A 47 -1.55 -5.16 11.24
C GLU A 47 -1.94 -3.73 10.92
N VAL A 48 -2.72 -3.10 11.82
CA VAL A 48 -3.13 -1.70 11.73
C VAL A 48 -2.79 -1.02 13.03
N TYR A 49 -2.02 0.06 12.95
CA TYR A 49 -1.54 0.78 14.14
C TYR A 49 -2.43 1.96 14.53
N GLY A 50 -3.35 2.36 13.65
CA GLY A 50 -4.29 3.46 13.91
C GLY A 50 -3.83 4.81 13.40
N ASN A 51 -2.61 4.90 12.89
CA ASN A 51 -2.03 6.15 12.36
C ASN A 51 -1.45 5.96 10.95
N GLU A 52 -2.00 5.02 10.21
CA GLU A 52 -1.57 4.77 8.84
C GLU A 52 -1.80 6.02 7.97
N PRO A 53 -0.84 6.35 7.09
CA PRO A 53 -1.09 7.37 6.07
C PRO A 53 -2.07 6.83 5.02
N PRO A 54 -2.56 7.68 4.11
CA PRO A 54 -3.37 7.19 2.99
C PRO A 54 -2.66 6.03 2.28
N THR A 55 -3.38 4.95 2.03
CA THR A 55 -2.77 3.69 1.58
C THR A 55 -3.49 3.13 0.35
N TYR A 56 -2.71 2.79 -0.67
CA TYR A 56 -3.18 2.07 -1.86
C TYR A 56 -2.55 0.68 -1.88
N ASN A 57 -3.35 -0.34 -2.11
CA ASN A 57 -2.87 -1.72 -2.24
C ASN A 57 -3.30 -2.31 -3.56
N CYS A 58 -2.48 -3.21 -4.14
CA CYS A 58 -2.92 -4.06 -5.22
C CYS A 58 -2.43 -5.50 -5.01
N VAL A 59 -3.23 -6.47 -5.41
CA VAL A 59 -2.96 -7.89 -5.19
C VAL A 59 -3.80 -8.74 -6.13
N GLY A 60 -3.32 -9.94 -6.45
CA GLY A 60 -4.06 -10.90 -7.28
C GLY A 60 -4.82 -11.92 -6.43
N THR A 61 -5.93 -12.44 -6.96
CA THR A 61 -6.73 -13.44 -6.23
C THR A 61 -6.02 -14.79 -6.12
N ASN A 62 -5.06 -15.06 -7.02
CA ASN A 62 -4.31 -16.33 -7.01
C ASN A 62 -2.96 -16.20 -6.32
N ASP A 63 -2.74 -15.12 -5.56
CA ASP A 63 -1.51 -14.95 -4.80
C ASP A 63 -1.52 -15.92 -3.62
N GLY A 64 -0.63 -16.90 -3.67
CA GLY A 64 -0.51 -17.95 -2.62
C GLY A 64 0.37 -17.50 -1.44
N ILE A 65 1.02 -16.35 -1.54
CA ILE A 65 1.90 -15.83 -0.49
C ILE A 65 1.21 -14.71 0.28
N ALA A 66 0.58 -13.78 -0.43
CA ALA A 66 -0.12 -12.64 0.16
C ALA A 66 -1.61 -12.78 -0.13
N SER A 67 -2.41 -13.04 0.91
CA SER A 67 -3.85 -13.21 0.74
C SER A 67 -4.53 -11.87 0.43
N PHE A 68 -5.28 -11.82 -0.68
CA PHE A 68 -6.03 -10.61 -1.01
C PHE A 68 -7.08 -10.29 0.05
N LYS A 69 -7.59 -11.31 0.74
CA LYS A 69 -8.57 -11.12 1.81
C LYS A 69 -7.96 -10.41 3.02
N THR A 70 -6.71 -10.71 3.33
CA THR A 70 -5.97 -10.02 4.41
C THR A 70 -5.76 -8.55 4.04
N MET A 71 -5.40 -8.28 2.79
CA MET A 71 -5.20 -6.91 2.34
C MET A 71 -6.50 -6.12 2.31
N GLU A 72 -7.61 -6.74 1.88
CA GLU A 72 -8.93 -6.10 1.91
C GLU A 72 -9.33 -5.73 3.35
N ARG A 73 -9.10 -6.65 4.28
CA ARG A 73 -9.43 -6.43 5.70
C ARG A 73 -8.64 -5.25 6.24
N ARG A 74 -7.36 -5.18 5.92
CA ARG A 74 -6.50 -4.08 6.36
C ARG A 74 -6.95 -2.73 5.78
N ILE A 75 -7.28 -2.70 4.49
CA ILE A 75 -7.76 -1.47 3.84
C ILE A 75 -9.07 -1.00 4.49
N ASN A 76 -9.99 -1.92 4.78
CA ASN A 76 -11.24 -1.56 5.44
C ASN A 76 -11.00 -1.02 6.85
N ALA A 77 -10.02 -1.57 7.57
CA ALA A 77 -9.66 -1.10 8.90
C ALA A 77 -9.05 0.31 8.84
N ILE A 78 -8.26 0.61 7.82
CA ILE A 78 -7.70 1.95 7.61
C ILE A 78 -8.81 2.96 7.30
N LYS A 79 -9.75 2.58 6.44
CA LYS A 79 -10.91 3.44 6.12
C LYS A 79 -11.73 3.76 7.36
N ALA A 80 -11.87 2.80 8.27
CA ALA A 80 -12.63 2.98 9.51
C ALA A 80 -12.02 4.05 10.42
N LYS A 81 -10.76 4.42 10.20
CA LYS A 81 -10.08 5.51 10.92
C LYS A 81 -10.16 6.85 10.17
N VAL A 82 -11.06 6.94 9.18
CA VAL A 82 -11.27 8.14 8.35
C VAL A 82 -10.02 8.51 7.53
N THR A 83 -9.21 7.52 7.21
CA THR A 83 -8.03 7.68 6.36
C THR A 83 -8.36 7.13 4.99
N ASP A 84 -8.01 7.87 3.93
CA ASP A 84 -8.28 7.41 2.57
C ASP A 84 -7.48 6.15 2.27
N ALA A 85 -8.14 5.16 1.70
CA ALA A 85 -7.50 3.89 1.37
C ALA A 85 -8.22 3.23 0.19
N GLN A 86 -7.46 2.53 -0.64
CA GLN A 86 -7.99 1.91 -1.84
C GLN A 86 -7.29 0.58 -2.08
N ILE A 87 -8.04 -0.41 -2.55
CA ILE A 87 -7.46 -1.69 -2.96
C ILE A 87 -7.94 -2.04 -4.37
N GLU A 88 -7.01 -2.55 -5.20
CA GLU A 88 -7.35 -3.16 -6.47
C GLU A 88 -7.02 -4.64 -6.40
N VAL A 89 -8.01 -5.48 -6.68
CA VAL A 89 -7.86 -6.93 -6.67
C VAL A 89 -7.95 -7.44 -8.10
N PHE A 90 -6.90 -8.13 -8.56
CA PHE A 90 -6.79 -8.60 -9.95
C PHE A 90 -7.09 -10.09 -10.02
N ARG A 91 -8.20 -10.43 -10.65
CA ARG A 91 -8.65 -11.82 -10.74
C ARG A 91 -7.65 -12.69 -11.49
N GLY A 92 -7.31 -13.81 -10.88
CA GLY A 92 -6.46 -14.83 -11.50
C GLY A 92 -4.96 -14.53 -11.47
N LEU A 93 -4.56 -13.38 -10.94
CA LEU A 93 -3.15 -12.99 -10.94
C LEU A 93 -2.46 -13.52 -9.69
N GLY A 94 -1.21 -14.01 -9.86
CA GLY A 94 -0.40 -14.52 -8.77
C GLY A 94 0.51 -13.47 -8.14
N HIS A 95 1.42 -13.92 -7.29
CA HIS A 95 2.38 -13.06 -6.58
C HIS A 95 3.47 -12.55 -7.52
N GLY A 96 3.96 -11.35 -7.26
CA GLY A 96 5.18 -10.85 -7.92
C GLY A 96 4.98 -10.32 -9.33
N PHE A 97 3.81 -9.79 -9.66
CA PHE A 97 3.53 -9.32 -11.02
C PHE A 97 4.26 -8.02 -11.41
N GLY A 98 4.89 -7.32 -10.46
CA GLY A 98 5.64 -6.10 -10.77
C GLY A 98 4.80 -5.03 -11.45
N LEU A 99 5.17 -4.63 -12.68
CA LEU A 99 4.43 -3.64 -13.47
C LEU A 99 3.16 -4.21 -14.07
N GLY A 100 3.00 -5.53 -14.07
CA GLY A 100 1.80 -6.18 -14.58
C GLY A 100 1.64 -6.13 -16.09
N GLN A 101 2.68 -5.82 -16.85
CA GLN A 101 2.61 -5.73 -18.31
C GLN A 101 2.11 -7.03 -18.91
N GLY A 102 1.12 -6.92 -19.81
CA GLY A 102 0.51 -8.10 -20.43
C GLY A 102 -0.45 -8.87 -19.54
N THR A 103 -0.77 -8.37 -18.35
CA THR A 103 -1.72 -9.00 -17.42
C THR A 103 -2.91 -8.08 -17.14
N VAL A 104 -3.87 -8.59 -16.37
CA VAL A 104 -5.03 -7.79 -15.96
C VAL A 104 -4.64 -6.60 -15.07
N ALA A 105 -3.43 -6.62 -14.50
CA ALA A 105 -2.93 -5.54 -13.65
C ALA A 105 -2.23 -4.43 -14.43
N GLU A 106 -2.09 -4.57 -15.76
CA GLU A 106 -1.43 -3.55 -16.56
C GLU A 106 -2.07 -2.18 -16.31
N GLY A 107 -1.22 -1.16 -16.07
CA GLY A 107 -1.71 0.19 -15.80
C GLY A 107 -2.01 0.49 -14.34
N TRP A 108 -1.79 -0.46 -13.41
CA TRP A 108 -2.08 -0.22 -12.00
C TRP A 108 -1.28 0.98 -11.44
N ILE A 109 -0.09 1.21 -11.98
CA ILE A 109 0.76 2.33 -11.53
C ILE A 109 0.06 3.67 -11.74
N ASP A 110 -0.63 3.84 -12.88
CA ASP A 110 -1.36 5.08 -13.16
C ASP A 110 -2.45 5.30 -12.12
N ASN A 111 -3.14 4.25 -11.71
CA ASN A 111 -4.17 4.34 -10.67
C ASN A 111 -3.55 4.69 -9.32
N ALA A 112 -2.40 4.12 -9.00
CA ALA A 112 -1.69 4.42 -7.76
C ALA A 112 -1.22 5.88 -7.73
N ILE A 113 -0.71 6.37 -8.86
CA ILE A 113 -0.28 7.77 -8.98
C ILE A 113 -1.47 8.72 -8.79
N LYS A 114 -2.62 8.41 -9.38
CA LYS A 114 -3.83 9.20 -9.20
C LYS A 114 -4.27 9.22 -7.73
N PHE A 115 -4.15 8.07 -7.05
CA PHE A 115 -4.45 8.01 -5.63
C PHE A 115 -3.52 8.94 -4.84
N TRP A 116 -2.23 8.88 -5.12
CA TRP A 116 -1.24 9.74 -4.47
C TRP A 116 -1.50 11.22 -4.74
N GLU A 117 -1.74 11.58 -6.00
CA GLU A 117 -2.02 12.97 -6.38
C GLU A 117 -3.23 13.53 -5.64
N LYS A 118 -4.25 12.70 -5.44
CA LYS A 118 -5.45 13.09 -4.70
C LYS A 118 -5.14 13.49 -3.26
N GLN A 119 -4.10 12.92 -2.66
CA GLN A 119 -3.72 13.21 -1.29
C GLN A 119 -2.99 14.55 -1.13
N ASN A 120 -2.51 15.13 -2.20
CA ASN A 120 -1.76 16.38 -2.19
C ASN A 120 -2.64 17.62 -2.45
N LYS A 121 -3.95 17.46 -2.47
CA LYS A 121 -4.88 18.58 -2.70
C LYS A 121 -5.40 19.20 -1.42
#